data_88ecf5cfe5405f1d2fba6db1688a417f
#
_entry.id   88ecf5cfe5405f1d2fba6db1688a417f
#
_cell.length_a   1.000
_cell.length_b   1.000
_cell.length_c   1.000
_cell.angle_alpha   90.00
_cell.angle_beta   90.00
_cell.angle_gamma   90.00
#
_symmetry.space_group_name_H-M   'P 1'
#
loop_
_entity.id
_entity.type
_entity.pdbx_description
1 polymer ?
#
loop_
_entity_poly.entity_id
_entity_poly.type
_entity_poly.pdbx_seq_one_letter_code
_entity_poly.pdbx_strand_id
1 'polypeptide(L)'
;MKNQNPVFIAIVFALAFALAPVIQAARPGGGPDPTSAGATHQPSVEGEQLPVITINSAGNVLRGKTGSFILEMKPALAFGGMYVNFKVSGTAVAGVDYVAFLSPAYIGQSGYAVISFATLRDPRAGSSRQAYSVVVTLEPGLGYALAAQNSALIWIKPAQ
;
A
#
# COMPACT_ATOMS: atom_id res chain seq x y z
N MET A 1 -11.78 -32.10 31.65
CA MET A 1 -12.65 -33.00 30.87
C MET A 1 -13.49 -32.17 29.92
N LYS A 2 -13.60 -32.65 28.68
CA LYS A 2 -14.32 -32.16 27.50
C LYS A 2 -13.60 -31.07 26.64
N ASN A 3 -12.83 -31.60 25.68
CA ASN A 3 -12.46 -31.00 24.39
C ASN A 3 -13.73 -30.67 23.59
N GLN A 4 -13.79 -29.48 23.03
CA GLN A 4 -14.64 -29.21 21.87
C GLN A 4 -13.82 -28.47 20.81
N ASN A 5 -13.47 -29.19 19.74
CA ASN A 5 -12.93 -28.65 18.51
C ASN A 5 -14.06 -27.95 17.74
N PRO A 6 -13.88 -26.74 17.23
CA PRO A 6 -14.75 -26.22 16.19
C PRO A 6 -14.28 -26.73 14.82
N VAL A 7 -15.18 -27.41 14.14
CA VAL A 7 -15.08 -27.87 12.76
C VAL A 7 -15.08 -26.66 11.83
N PHE A 8 -14.00 -26.48 11.07
CA PHE A 8 -13.96 -25.54 9.96
C PHE A 8 -14.73 -26.11 8.77
N ILE A 9 -15.87 -25.51 8.44
CA ILE A 9 -16.60 -25.79 7.21
C ILE A 9 -15.99 -24.91 6.09
N ALA A 10 -15.25 -25.55 5.20
CA ALA A 10 -14.79 -24.94 3.96
C ALA A 10 -15.93 -24.96 2.93
N ILE A 11 -16.48 -23.80 2.60
CA ILE A 11 -17.45 -23.65 1.51
C ILE A 11 -16.66 -23.39 0.22
N VAL A 12 -16.60 -24.41 -0.63
CA VAL A 12 -16.04 -24.31 -1.98
C VAL A 12 -17.15 -23.83 -2.92
N PHE A 13 -17.07 -22.60 -3.41
CA PHE A 13 -17.89 -22.11 -4.51
C PHE A 13 -17.23 -22.48 -5.84
N ALA A 14 -17.77 -23.52 -6.51
CA ALA A 14 -17.44 -23.83 -7.89
C ALA A 14 -18.31 -22.96 -8.80
N LEU A 15 -17.71 -21.99 -9.49
CA LEU A 15 -18.37 -21.19 -10.53
C LEU A 15 -18.15 -21.89 -11.88
N ALA A 16 -19.17 -22.56 -12.40
CA ALA A 16 -19.16 -23.16 -13.73
C ALA A 16 -19.46 -22.08 -14.76
N PHE A 17 -18.48 -21.75 -15.62
CA PHE A 17 -18.68 -20.94 -16.82
C PHE A 17 -19.15 -21.86 -17.96
N ALA A 18 -20.40 -21.68 -18.39
CA ALA A 18 -20.94 -22.31 -19.60
C ALA A 18 -20.55 -21.44 -20.82
N LEU A 19 -19.71 -21.98 -21.70
CA LEU A 19 -19.45 -21.43 -23.02
C LEU A 19 -20.59 -21.85 -23.95
N ALA A 20 -21.36 -20.89 -24.46
CA ALA A 20 -22.29 -21.09 -25.58
C ALA A 20 -21.57 -20.83 -26.90
N PRO A 21 -21.66 -21.70 -27.92
CA PRO A 21 -21.12 -21.44 -29.23
C PRO A 21 -22.04 -20.50 -30.03
N VAL A 22 -21.49 -19.37 -30.49
CA VAL A 22 -22.16 -18.48 -31.46
C VAL A 22 -21.99 -19.08 -32.87
N ILE A 23 -23.10 -19.55 -33.43
CA ILE A 23 -23.17 -19.97 -34.82
C ILE A 23 -23.30 -18.73 -35.68
N GLN A 24 -22.27 -18.44 -36.46
CA GLN A 24 -22.26 -17.36 -37.44
C GLN A 24 -22.80 -17.87 -38.77
N ALA A 25 -24.00 -17.45 -39.15
CA ALA A 25 -24.59 -17.73 -40.43
C ALA A 25 -23.92 -16.85 -41.52
N ALA A 26 -23.33 -17.49 -42.52
CA ALA A 26 -22.78 -16.86 -43.69
C ALA A 26 -23.90 -16.33 -44.61
N ARG A 27 -23.79 -15.07 -45.06
CA ARG A 27 -24.59 -14.46 -46.12
C ARG A 27 -23.67 -14.16 -47.30
N PRO A 28 -23.97 -14.60 -48.51
CA PRO A 28 -23.19 -14.24 -49.69
C PRO A 28 -23.78 -13.04 -50.40
N GLY A 29 -22.92 -12.18 -50.94
CA GLY A 29 -23.23 -11.33 -52.09
C GLY A 29 -23.26 -9.81 -51.83
N GLY A 30 -22.35 -9.10 -52.50
CA GLY A 30 -22.43 -7.65 -52.71
C GLY A 30 -21.04 -7.04 -52.89
N GLY A 31 -20.76 -6.56 -54.08
CA GLY A 31 -19.50 -6.15 -54.65
C GLY A 31 -18.70 -5.02 -54.03
N PRO A 32 -17.56 -4.65 -54.66
CA PRO A 32 -16.55 -3.81 -54.04
C PRO A 32 -16.87 -2.33 -54.18
N ASP A 33 -16.94 -1.61 -53.06
CA ASP A 33 -16.86 -0.15 -53.06
C ASP A 33 -15.52 0.26 -52.45
N PRO A 34 -14.64 0.93 -53.22
CA PRO A 34 -13.40 1.45 -52.69
C PRO A 34 -13.63 2.89 -52.23
N THR A 35 -13.75 3.15 -51.00
CA THR A 35 -13.34 4.42 -50.37
C THR A 35 -14.00 4.58 -49.00
N SER A 36 -13.34 4.09 -47.99
CA SER A 36 -13.37 4.74 -46.69
C SER A 36 -12.21 4.20 -45.87
N ALA A 37 -11.13 4.92 -45.89
CA ALA A 37 -10.07 4.78 -44.88
C ALA A 37 -10.67 5.21 -43.54
N GLY A 38 -11.51 4.33 -42.98
CA GLY A 38 -11.92 4.41 -41.59
C GLY A 38 -10.70 4.11 -40.75
N ALA A 39 -10.09 5.15 -40.19
CA ALA A 39 -9.16 5.02 -39.14
C ALA A 39 -9.84 4.17 -38.04
N THR A 40 -9.47 2.91 -37.97
CA THR A 40 -9.75 2.07 -36.81
C THR A 40 -9.07 2.75 -35.66
N HIS A 41 -9.86 3.53 -34.92
CA HIS A 41 -9.51 3.98 -33.62
C HIS A 41 -9.48 2.73 -32.74
N GLN A 42 -8.35 2.03 -32.80
CA GLN A 42 -8.03 1.00 -31.85
C GLN A 42 -7.99 1.75 -30.50
N PRO A 43 -8.89 1.47 -29.54
CA PRO A 43 -8.69 2.00 -28.21
C PRO A 43 -7.34 1.44 -27.76
N SER A 44 -6.33 2.29 -27.75
CA SER A 44 -5.12 2.02 -27.00
C SER A 44 -5.62 1.83 -25.56
N VAL A 45 -5.64 0.60 -25.09
CA VAL A 45 -5.65 0.31 -23.67
C VAL A 45 -4.32 0.89 -23.20
N GLU A 46 -4.32 2.17 -22.84
CA GLU A 46 -3.26 2.74 -22.05
C GLU A 46 -3.20 1.83 -20.84
N GLY A 47 -2.09 1.08 -20.74
CA GLY A 47 -1.89 0.15 -19.65
C GLY A 47 -2.08 0.94 -18.37
N GLU A 48 -3.07 0.56 -17.57
CA GLU A 48 -3.44 1.22 -16.33
C GLU A 48 -2.18 1.30 -15.47
N GLN A 49 -1.59 2.51 -15.43
CA GLN A 49 -0.33 2.73 -14.77
C GLN A 49 -0.57 2.67 -13.27
N LEU A 50 0.00 1.65 -12.62
CA LEU A 50 -0.10 1.50 -11.18
C LEU A 50 0.41 2.77 -10.48
N PRO A 51 -0.30 3.25 -9.46
CA PRO A 51 0.18 4.36 -8.65
C PRO A 51 1.49 3.99 -7.97
N VAL A 52 2.41 4.94 -7.93
CA VAL A 52 3.73 4.80 -7.31
C VAL A 52 3.69 5.41 -5.91
N ILE A 53 4.14 4.65 -4.92
CA ILE A 53 4.15 5.08 -3.52
C ILE A 53 5.56 5.46 -3.10
N THR A 54 5.68 6.63 -2.45
CA THR A 54 6.89 7.09 -1.77
C THR A 54 6.65 7.24 -0.27
N ILE A 55 7.73 7.26 0.51
CA ILE A 55 7.69 7.56 1.94
C ILE A 55 8.76 8.58 2.32
N ASN A 56 8.38 9.54 3.16
CA ASN A 56 9.27 10.56 3.71
C ASN A 56 9.11 10.63 5.23
N SER A 57 10.13 11.11 5.93
CA SER A 57 10.02 11.44 7.35
C SER A 57 9.62 12.91 7.53
N ALA A 58 8.79 13.21 8.53
CA ALA A 58 8.49 14.57 8.93
C ALA A 58 9.64 15.23 9.72
N GLY A 59 10.74 14.50 9.93
CA GLY A 59 11.91 14.95 10.68
C GLY A 59 12.12 14.18 11.98
N ASN A 60 13.24 14.48 12.65
CA ASN A 60 13.57 13.83 13.92
C ASN A 60 12.63 14.27 15.05
N VAL A 61 12.47 13.40 16.05
CA VAL A 61 11.53 13.61 17.15
C VAL A 61 12.26 13.55 18.51
N LEU A 62 11.82 14.36 19.47
CA LEU A 62 12.29 14.28 20.86
C LEU A 62 11.49 13.21 21.62
N ARG A 63 12.09 12.57 22.62
CA ARG A 63 11.39 11.64 23.53
C ARG A 63 10.17 12.31 24.16
N GLY A 64 9.08 11.56 24.25
CA GLY A 64 7.79 12.03 24.76
C GLY A 64 7.00 12.87 23.77
N LYS A 65 7.44 12.99 22.50
CA LYS A 65 6.73 13.66 21.41
C LYS A 65 6.29 12.65 20.34
N THR A 66 5.48 13.10 19.39
CA THR A 66 4.99 12.29 18.29
C THR A 66 5.87 12.49 17.07
N GLY A 67 6.36 11.37 16.50
CA GLY A 67 7.02 11.32 15.19
C GLY A 67 6.03 10.92 14.10
N SER A 68 6.33 11.29 12.84
CA SER A 68 5.44 10.97 11.72
C SER A 68 6.21 10.69 10.44
N PHE A 69 5.73 9.70 9.70
CA PHE A 69 6.11 9.42 8.32
C PHE A 69 4.97 9.83 7.40
N ILE A 70 5.32 10.34 6.22
CA ILE A 70 4.37 10.82 5.21
C ILE A 70 4.49 9.90 4.00
N LEU A 71 3.38 9.29 3.60
CA LEU A 71 3.25 8.52 2.37
C LEU A 71 2.62 9.40 1.31
N GLU A 72 3.13 9.31 0.09
CA GLU A 72 2.58 9.98 -1.08
C GLU A 72 2.38 8.96 -2.20
N MET A 73 1.21 9.02 -2.83
CA MET A 73 0.77 8.17 -3.94
C MET A 73 0.57 9.02 -5.19
N LYS A 74 1.23 8.67 -6.29
CA LYS A 74 1.12 9.34 -7.59
C LYS A 74 0.93 8.34 -8.73
N PRO A 75 -0.11 8.54 -9.58
CA PRO A 75 -1.23 9.46 -9.40
C PRO A 75 -2.10 9.07 -8.20
N ALA A 76 -2.82 10.05 -7.63
CA ALA A 76 -3.86 9.77 -6.64
C ALA A 76 -5.03 9.04 -7.32
N LEU A 77 -5.72 8.17 -6.57
CA LEU A 77 -6.88 7.46 -7.08
C LEU A 77 -8.08 8.40 -7.19
N ALA A 78 -8.82 8.33 -8.29
CA ALA A 78 -10.03 9.10 -8.49
C ALA A 78 -11.13 8.73 -7.49
N PHE A 79 -11.17 7.45 -7.08
CA PHE A 79 -12.15 6.92 -6.12
C PHE A 79 -11.50 5.96 -5.14
N GLY A 80 -12.00 5.95 -3.91
CA GLY A 80 -11.53 5.04 -2.87
C GLY A 80 -10.14 5.39 -2.32
N GLY A 81 -9.34 4.39 -2.11
CA GLY A 81 -7.97 4.45 -1.60
C GLY A 81 -7.38 3.05 -1.54
N MET A 82 -6.17 2.94 -1.01
CA MET A 82 -5.48 1.66 -0.90
C MET A 82 -4.75 1.48 0.41
N TYR A 83 -4.52 0.24 0.75
CA TYR A 83 -3.69 -0.15 1.88
C TYR A 83 -2.27 -0.43 1.40
N VAL A 84 -1.29 0.19 2.05
CA VAL A 84 0.14 0.06 1.75
C VAL A 84 0.81 -0.66 2.91
N ASN A 85 1.42 -1.79 2.60
CA ASN A 85 2.15 -2.60 3.57
C ASN A 85 3.51 -1.98 3.89
N PHE A 86 3.92 -2.09 5.13
CA PHE A 86 5.25 -1.64 5.58
C PHE A 86 5.75 -2.49 6.74
N LYS A 87 7.07 -2.47 6.93
CA LYS A 87 7.75 -3.01 8.11
C LYS A 87 8.48 -1.91 8.86
N VAL A 88 8.58 -2.11 10.18
CA VAL A 88 9.31 -1.20 11.08
C VAL A 88 10.59 -1.89 11.54
N SER A 89 11.70 -1.16 11.54
CA SER A 89 13.01 -1.60 11.98
C SER A 89 13.78 -0.43 12.60
N GLY A 90 15.04 -0.63 12.92
CA GLY A 90 15.91 0.39 13.51
C GLY A 90 16.47 -0.04 14.86
N THR A 91 17.08 0.90 15.59
CA THR A 91 17.66 0.65 16.91
C THR A 91 16.70 0.93 18.06
N ALA A 92 15.60 1.66 17.79
CA ALA A 92 14.54 1.88 18.76
C ALA A 92 13.70 0.60 18.94
N VAL A 93 13.26 0.34 20.17
CA VAL A 93 12.49 -0.84 20.54
C VAL A 93 11.05 -0.45 20.82
N ALA A 94 10.10 -1.10 20.11
CA ALA A 94 8.67 -0.93 20.33
C ALA A 94 8.28 -1.34 21.78
N GLY A 95 7.42 -0.57 22.42
CA GLY A 95 7.04 -0.75 23.81
C GLY A 95 8.06 -0.20 24.83
N VAL A 96 9.27 0.16 24.40
CA VAL A 96 10.34 0.74 25.21
C VAL A 96 10.63 2.18 24.82
N ASP A 97 10.90 2.42 23.54
CA ASP A 97 11.26 3.75 23.03
C ASP A 97 10.06 4.46 22.37
N TYR A 98 9.11 3.69 21.85
CA TYR A 98 7.92 4.22 21.20
C TYR A 98 6.73 3.23 21.31
N VAL A 99 5.52 3.74 21.15
CA VAL A 99 4.31 2.92 21.07
C VAL A 99 4.28 2.24 19.70
N ALA A 100 4.15 0.90 19.70
CA ALA A 100 4.10 0.13 18.48
C ALA A 100 2.95 0.62 17.56
N PHE A 101 3.22 0.71 16.28
CA PHE A 101 2.24 1.01 15.25
C PHE A 101 2.25 -0.07 14.18
N LEU A 102 1.11 -0.31 13.56
CA LEU A 102 0.86 -1.50 12.76
C LEU A 102 0.69 -1.17 11.27
N SER A 103 1.18 -2.08 10.43
CA SER A 103 0.86 -2.17 9.00
C SER A 103 -0.51 -2.84 8.83
N PRO A 104 -1.27 -2.49 7.74
CA PRO A 104 -0.94 -1.52 6.71
C PRO A 104 -1.38 -0.09 7.03
N ALA A 105 -0.87 0.91 6.27
CA ALA A 105 -1.36 2.28 6.25
C ALA A 105 -2.37 2.47 5.11
N TYR A 106 -3.42 3.25 5.35
CA TYR A 106 -4.42 3.59 4.33
C TYR A 106 -4.13 4.95 3.71
N ILE A 107 -4.01 4.99 2.37
CA ILE A 107 -3.93 6.21 1.58
C ILE A 107 -5.27 6.41 0.89
N GLY A 108 -5.95 7.52 1.21
CA GLY A 108 -7.22 7.88 0.59
C GLY A 108 -7.06 8.63 -0.74
N GLN A 109 -8.15 9.22 -1.23
CA GLN A 109 -8.21 9.98 -2.49
C GLN A 109 -7.28 11.19 -2.56
N SER A 110 -6.86 11.73 -1.41
CA SER A 110 -5.88 12.84 -1.38
C SER A 110 -4.51 12.44 -1.93
N GLY A 111 -4.23 11.13 -2.04
CA GLY A 111 -2.91 10.61 -2.39
C GLY A 111 -1.90 10.71 -1.25
N TYR A 112 -2.32 11.07 -0.03
CA TYR A 112 -1.45 11.21 1.14
C TYR A 112 -1.97 10.40 2.32
N ALA A 113 -1.02 9.89 3.11
CA ALA A 113 -1.30 9.33 4.42
C ALA A 113 -0.17 9.71 5.40
N VAL A 114 -0.51 9.74 6.69
CA VAL A 114 0.44 9.98 7.76
C VAL A 114 0.45 8.80 8.72
N ILE A 115 1.62 8.20 8.91
CA ILE A 115 1.86 7.19 9.93
C ILE A 115 2.47 7.90 11.13
N SER A 116 1.70 8.05 12.20
CA SER A 116 2.16 8.72 13.43
C SER A 116 2.44 7.69 14.52
N PHE A 117 3.47 7.94 15.33
CA PHE A 117 3.81 7.13 16.49
C PHE A 117 4.24 8.02 17.68
N ALA A 118 3.79 7.66 18.87
CA ALA A 118 4.18 8.34 20.09
C ALA A 118 5.51 7.77 20.61
N THR A 119 6.47 8.63 20.89
CA THR A 119 7.70 8.22 21.59
C THR A 119 7.49 8.23 23.09
N LEU A 120 8.05 7.23 23.76
CA LEU A 120 7.96 7.09 25.22
C LEU A 120 9.01 7.98 25.91
N ARG A 121 8.67 8.47 27.10
CA ARG A 121 9.64 9.09 27.99
C ARG A 121 10.63 8.02 28.42
N ASP A 122 11.87 8.41 28.64
CA ASP A 122 12.99 7.49 28.79
C ASP A 122 12.78 6.36 29.83
N PRO A 123 12.57 5.11 29.38
CA PRO A 123 12.48 3.97 30.29
C PRO A 123 13.87 3.37 30.61
N ARG A 124 14.92 3.84 29.92
CA ARG A 124 16.30 3.33 30.08
C ARG A 124 17.09 4.30 30.96
N ALA A 125 16.88 4.23 32.27
CA ALA A 125 17.63 5.01 33.24
C ALA A 125 19.14 4.84 32.98
N GLY A 126 19.82 5.93 32.65
CA GLY A 126 21.26 5.96 32.36
C GLY A 126 21.65 6.11 30.89
N SER A 127 20.74 5.88 29.91
CA SER A 127 21.00 6.07 28.47
C SER A 127 20.31 7.30 27.88
N SER A 128 19.92 8.24 28.72
CA SER A 128 19.11 9.43 28.37
C SER A 128 19.69 10.32 27.27
N ARG A 129 20.98 10.17 26.94
CA ARG A 129 21.67 10.97 25.91
C ARG A 129 21.76 10.27 24.56
N GLN A 130 21.34 9.01 24.45
CA GLN A 130 21.46 8.25 23.20
C GLN A 130 20.22 8.46 22.32
N ALA A 131 20.46 8.70 21.02
CA ALA A 131 19.43 8.70 20.01
C ALA A 131 19.20 7.28 19.46
N TYR A 132 17.94 6.93 19.17
CA TYR A 132 17.56 5.65 18.57
C TYR A 132 16.79 5.88 17.28
N SER A 133 17.00 5.01 16.29
CA SER A 133 16.37 5.13 14.98
C SER A 133 15.12 4.29 14.89
N VAL A 134 14.10 4.84 14.21
CA VAL A 134 12.93 4.14 13.69
C VAL A 134 12.99 4.24 12.18
N VAL A 135 12.98 3.10 11.50
CA VAL A 135 12.98 3.02 10.05
C VAL A 135 11.69 2.35 9.61
N VAL A 136 10.95 3.00 8.71
CA VAL A 136 9.80 2.41 8.04
C VAL A 136 10.20 2.12 6.60
N THR A 137 10.03 0.87 6.17
CA THR A 137 10.27 0.42 4.79
C THR A 137 8.96 -0.09 4.22
N LEU A 138 8.54 0.47 3.08
CA LEU A 138 7.35 0.01 2.37
C LEU A 138 7.61 -1.37 1.78
N GLU A 139 6.58 -2.20 1.78
CA GLU A 139 6.63 -3.55 1.20
C GLU A 139 5.75 -3.63 -0.05
N PRO A 140 6.12 -4.48 -1.02
CA PRO A 140 5.29 -4.70 -2.21
C PRO A 140 3.88 -5.16 -1.83
N GLY A 141 2.90 -4.76 -2.65
CA GLY A 141 1.50 -5.13 -2.48
C GLY A 141 0.76 -5.11 -3.80
N LEU A 142 -0.53 -5.42 -3.75
CA LEU A 142 -1.39 -5.41 -4.94
C LEU A 142 -1.86 -3.99 -5.26
N GLY A 143 -1.86 -3.64 -6.53
CA GLY A 143 -2.44 -2.39 -7.03
C GLY A 143 -1.55 -1.15 -6.91
N TYR A 144 -0.29 -1.28 -6.52
CA TYR A 144 0.69 -0.18 -6.50
C TYR A 144 2.11 -0.65 -6.79
N ALA A 145 2.94 0.29 -7.21
CA ALA A 145 4.38 0.13 -7.34
C ALA A 145 5.10 0.95 -6.26
N LEU A 146 6.31 0.54 -5.88
CA LEU A 146 7.15 1.30 -4.97
C LEU A 146 8.14 2.14 -5.75
N ALA A 147 8.33 3.39 -5.33
CA ALA A 147 9.41 4.24 -5.82
C ALA A 147 10.78 3.74 -5.31
N ALA A 148 11.85 4.29 -5.88
CA ALA A 148 13.21 4.06 -5.36
C ALA A 148 13.33 4.50 -3.89
N GLN A 149 12.65 5.58 -3.49
CA GLN A 149 12.53 6.01 -2.10
C GLN A 149 11.35 5.31 -1.42
N ASN A 150 11.57 4.07 -1.00
CA ASN A 150 10.59 3.23 -0.32
C ASN A 150 10.89 3.05 1.17
N SER A 151 11.85 3.78 1.73
CA SER A 151 12.23 3.72 3.14
C SER A 151 12.51 5.12 3.69
N ALA A 152 12.12 5.36 4.94
CA ALA A 152 12.38 6.61 5.64
C ALA A 152 12.82 6.35 7.09
N LEU A 153 13.63 7.25 7.63
CA LEU A 153 14.23 7.15 8.95
C LEU A 153 13.89 8.36 9.80
N ILE A 154 13.58 8.12 11.07
CA ILE A 154 13.43 9.14 12.12
C ILE A 154 14.34 8.78 13.28
N TRP A 155 15.08 9.77 13.79
CA TRP A 155 15.81 9.64 15.03
C TRP A 155 14.96 10.14 16.20
N ILE A 156 14.79 9.28 17.21
CA ILE A 156 14.26 9.65 18.54
C ILE A 156 15.44 10.21 19.32
N LYS A 157 15.46 11.52 19.50
CA LYS A 157 16.50 12.23 20.23
C LYS A 157 16.18 12.30 21.72
N PRO A 158 17.19 12.43 22.59
CA PRO A 158 16.97 12.69 24.02
C PRO A 158 16.07 13.91 24.23
N ALA A 159 15.26 13.88 25.29
CA ALA A 159 14.60 15.08 25.80
C ALA A 159 15.68 16.02 26.35
N GLN A 160 15.57 17.31 26.03
CA GLN A 160 16.42 18.37 26.62
C GLN A 160 15.93 18.68 28.02
#